data_4ba7ee6e9f708eca52f60cd74da0dc38
#
_entry.id   4ba7ee6e9f708eca52f60cd74da0dc38
#
_cell.length_a   1.000
_cell.length_b   1.000
_cell.length_c   1.000
_cell.angle_alpha   90.00
_cell.angle_beta   90.00
_cell.angle_gamma   90.00
#
_symmetry.space_group_name_H-M   'P 1'
#
loop_
_entity.id
_entity.type
_entity.pdbx_description
1 polymer ?
#
loop_
_entity_poly.entity_id
_entity_poly.type
_entity_poly.pdbx_seq_one_letter_code
_entity_poly.pdbx_strand_id
1 'polypeptide(L)'
;MQRMILSLLAAVLISSGIPSAIYAQEYQSTPVTISGEKVKINGQICYSHIVLEKQTLYSISKAYGVSVEDIYRYNPAVKEKGLQKNSILIIPLVEPAVEDNPAEQPVAEQKNDENENSDSVPQRIHTVKWFEDLDIIARKYGVSVDAIMKANGLKGRKLSKRQKLVIPYSDEDTPVQKDTVQESIGEKTDTTQVTDSISEKKPGLLEGLLFPKKEVSLSLIMPFKATGTSGSTGNMDFYSGALVAVYDMANAGTSCDLSVFDTGNGNLNFSKENIENCDVVIGPVSPVELKEVLEMAPKGVVSPLDQRAASLAYTFSDMIQAPTPLEIQYKDLIDWINEDMEYSDRFIVITEKGGTQSEATVQMKAAADSSGLEYKHLAYSILEGRNVTSSLEYIMTESGTNRVYIASDSEAFVNDVVRNLNLMIYKKYEVVLYAPSRIKNYETIEVENFHNTALHISAGYHIDYNDPRVQEFLLKYRALYNTEPTQFAFQGYDLAKYFIELAAKYGNRWTGKLEDSEASMLQSTFRFRKAGEGGYINTGVRRIVYEDGWVVKRVR
;
A
#
# COMPACT_ATOMS: atom_id res chain seq x y z
N MET A 1 65.75 -24.76 18.46
CA MET A 1 66.16 -25.81 19.41
C MET A 1 65.08 -25.99 20.44
N GLN A 2 64.52 -27.20 20.45
CA GLN A 2 64.02 -28.01 21.57
C GLN A 2 62.83 -27.44 22.35
N ARG A 3 61.71 -28.06 22.16
CA ARG A 3 61.10 -29.30 22.79
C ARG A 3 60.39 -28.98 24.11
N MET A 4 59.02 -29.12 24.02
CA MET A 4 58.21 -30.20 24.62
C MET A 4 58.33 -30.30 26.15
N ILE A 5 57.21 -30.32 26.88
CA ILE A 5 56.59 -31.52 27.49
C ILE A 5 55.26 -31.17 28.14
N LEU A 6 54.29 -32.08 27.91
CA LEU A 6 53.01 -32.31 28.54
C LEU A 6 53.11 -32.44 30.07
N SER A 7 52.04 -32.07 30.77
CA SER A 7 51.55 -32.86 31.91
C SER A 7 50.05 -32.61 32.17
N LEU A 8 49.33 -33.73 32.10
CA LEU A 8 47.97 -33.95 32.59
C LEU A 8 47.95 -33.76 34.13
N LEU A 9 46.89 -33.10 34.61
CA LEU A 9 46.43 -33.33 35.96
C LEU A 9 44.90 -33.32 35.98
N ALA A 10 44.35 -34.50 36.17
CA ALA A 10 42.95 -34.74 36.46
C ALA A 10 42.66 -34.27 37.91
N ALA A 11 41.64 -33.46 38.08
CA ALA A 11 41.03 -33.24 39.38
C ALA A 11 39.52 -33.51 39.25
N VAL A 12 39.15 -34.63 39.84
CA VAL A 12 37.77 -35.01 40.16
C VAL A 12 37.27 -34.06 41.22
N LEU A 13 36.19 -33.35 40.96
CA LEU A 13 35.40 -32.66 41.97
C LEU A 13 33.93 -33.05 41.89
N ILE A 14 33.53 -33.56 42.97
CA ILE A 14 32.28 -34.12 43.44
C ILE A 14 31.08 -33.22 43.14
N SER A 15 30.05 -33.88 42.63
CA SER A 15 28.68 -33.41 42.47
C SER A 15 28.10 -32.79 43.74
N SER A 16 27.60 -31.56 43.61
CA SER A 16 26.45 -31.11 44.39
C SER A 16 25.38 -30.74 43.41
N GLY A 17 24.36 -31.59 43.31
CA GLY A 17 23.20 -31.39 42.46
C GLY A 17 22.41 -30.15 42.87
N ILE A 18 22.35 -29.18 41.96
CA ILE A 18 21.30 -28.16 41.95
C ILE A 18 20.30 -28.63 40.90
N PRO A 19 19.05 -28.86 41.24
CA PRO A 19 18.06 -29.16 40.22
C PRO A 19 17.87 -27.90 39.36
N SER A 20 18.32 -27.96 38.13
CA SER A 20 17.92 -26.98 37.10
C SER A 20 16.41 -27.10 36.94
N ALA A 21 15.67 -26.19 37.55
CA ALA A 21 14.28 -25.98 37.24
C ALA A 21 14.23 -25.55 35.77
N ILE A 22 13.82 -26.46 34.90
CA ILE A 22 13.44 -26.16 33.55
C ILE A 22 12.18 -25.31 33.68
N TYR A 23 12.33 -24.00 33.60
CA TYR A 23 11.19 -23.12 33.36
C TYR A 23 10.66 -23.48 31.96
N ALA A 24 9.60 -24.27 31.91
CA ALA A 24 8.77 -24.38 30.75
C ALA A 24 8.27 -22.96 30.45
N GLN A 25 8.78 -22.35 29.41
CA GLN A 25 8.31 -21.08 28.93
C GLN A 25 6.83 -21.29 28.59
N GLU A 26 5.94 -20.66 29.35
CA GLU A 26 4.51 -20.74 29.14
C GLU A 26 4.20 -20.26 27.72
N TYR A 27 3.79 -21.17 26.86
CA TYR A 27 3.45 -20.89 25.46
C TYR A 27 2.18 -20.04 25.44
N GLN A 28 2.32 -18.72 25.35
CA GLN A 28 1.18 -17.83 25.14
C GLN A 28 0.83 -17.84 23.64
N SER A 29 -0.27 -18.50 23.33
CA SER A 29 -0.85 -18.48 21.99
C SER A 29 -1.43 -17.09 21.69
N THR A 30 -1.22 -16.60 20.47
CA THR A 30 -1.86 -15.35 20.01
C THR A 30 -3.38 -15.53 19.95
N PRO A 31 -4.19 -14.64 20.58
CA PRO A 31 -5.64 -14.71 20.50
C PRO A 31 -6.13 -14.72 19.05
N VAL A 32 -7.13 -15.54 18.76
CA VAL A 32 -7.77 -15.61 17.45
C VAL A 32 -8.97 -14.67 17.43
N THR A 33 -8.91 -13.63 16.61
CA THR A 33 -10.06 -12.76 16.32
C THR A 33 -10.77 -13.28 15.08
N ILE A 34 -12.09 -13.48 15.17
CA ILE A 34 -12.90 -13.92 14.02
C ILE A 34 -12.87 -12.83 12.95
N SER A 35 -12.46 -13.20 11.74
CA SER A 35 -12.43 -12.30 10.60
C SER A 35 -13.86 -11.82 10.24
N GLY A 36 -14.00 -10.52 9.96
CA GLY A 36 -15.24 -9.97 9.41
C GLY A 36 -15.43 -10.26 7.91
N GLU A 37 -14.37 -10.71 7.24
CA GLU A 37 -14.38 -10.96 5.81
C GLU A 37 -14.96 -12.35 5.49
N LYS A 38 -15.95 -12.36 4.59
CA LYS A 38 -16.60 -13.58 4.11
C LYS A 38 -16.43 -13.70 2.61
N VAL A 39 -16.12 -14.92 2.17
CA VAL A 39 -15.99 -15.28 0.76
C VAL A 39 -16.99 -16.39 0.43
N LYS A 40 -17.52 -16.41 -0.80
CA LYS A 40 -18.43 -17.47 -1.25
C LYS A 40 -17.64 -18.46 -2.11
N ILE A 41 -17.51 -19.71 -1.63
CA ILE A 41 -16.82 -20.78 -2.33
C ILE A 41 -17.77 -21.92 -2.60
N ASN A 42 -17.93 -22.31 -3.85
CA ASN A 42 -18.85 -23.38 -4.29
C ASN A 42 -20.30 -23.22 -3.76
N GLY A 43 -20.76 -21.97 -3.66
CA GLY A 43 -22.10 -21.67 -3.16
C GLY A 43 -22.21 -21.49 -1.64
N GLN A 44 -21.19 -21.90 -0.87
CA GLN A 44 -21.16 -21.80 0.59
C GLN A 44 -20.41 -20.56 1.06
N ILE A 45 -20.92 -19.88 2.10
CA ILE A 45 -20.27 -18.74 2.71
C ILE A 45 -19.19 -19.24 3.68
N CYS A 46 -17.96 -18.74 3.53
CA CYS A 46 -16.81 -19.07 4.35
C CYS A 46 -16.18 -17.78 4.90
N TYR A 47 -15.52 -17.87 6.04
CA TYR A 47 -14.64 -16.79 6.52
C TYR A 47 -13.27 -16.87 5.84
N SER A 48 -12.68 -15.71 5.58
CA SER A 48 -11.28 -15.57 5.18
C SER A 48 -10.48 -15.14 6.41
N HIS A 49 -9.61 -16.02 6.96
CA HIS A 49 -8.81 -15.76 8.14
C HIS A 49 -7.32 -15.72 7.81
N ILE A 50 -6.63 -14.64 8.19
CA ILE A 50 -5.17 -14.52 8.06
C ILE A 50 -4.52 -15.12 9.32
N VAL A 51 -3.66 -16.11 9.13
CA VAL A 51 -2.97 -16.80 10.22
C VAL A 51 -1.87 -15.91 10.80
N LEU A 52 -1.99 -15.55 12.07
CA LEU A 52 -0.98 -14.78 12.78
C LEU A 52 0.08 -15.69 13.42
N GLU A 53 1.21 -15.10 13.80
CA GLU A 53 2.29 -15.80 14.49
C GLU A 53 1.79 -16.42 15.81
N LYS A 54 2.19 -17.65 16.11
CA LYS A 54 1.78 -18.42 17.30
C LYS A 54 0.31 -18.83 17.35
N GLN A 55 -0.49 -18.60 16.30
CA GLN A 55 -1.79 -19.24 16.16
C GLN A 55 -1.65 -20.69 15.72
N THR A 56 -2.55 -21.54 16.16
CA THR A 56 -2.60 -22.97 15.81
C THR A 56 -3.93 -23.31 15.16
N LEU A 57 -3.98 -24.36 14.35
CA LEU A 57 -5.24 -24.85 13.80
C LEU A 57 -6.29 -25.12 14.88
N TYR A 58 -5.85 -25.60 16.04
CA TYR A 58 -6.73 -25.83 17.19
C TYR A 58 -7.30 -24.53 17.74
N SER A 59 -6.46 -23.49 17.95
CA SER A 59 -6.95 -22.20 18.45
C SER A 59 -7.91 -21.53 17.45
N ILE A 60 -7.63 -21.67 16.15
CA ILE A 60 -8.48 -21.14 15.08
C ILE A 60 -9.82 -21.91 15.00
N SER A 61 -9.79 -23.25 15.01
CA SER A 61 -10.99 -24.08 14.99
C SER A 61 -11.93 -23.78 16.16
N LYS A 62 -11.37 -23.61 17.34
CA LYS A 62 -12.13 -23.22 18.55
C LYS A 62 -12.76 -21.85 18.44
N ALA A 63 -12.04 -20.86 17.91
CA ALA A 63 -12.55 -19.50 17.78
C ALA A 63 -13.71 -19.40 16.77
N TYR A 64 -13.64 -20.18 15.69
CA TYR A 64 -14.67 -20.19 14.65
C TYR A 64 -15.77 -21.24 14.87
N GLY A 65 -15.65 -22.09 15.89
CA GLY A 65 -16.65 -23.13 16.19
C GLY A 65 -16.75 -24.22 15.11
N VAL A 66 -15.63 -24.51 14.41
CA VAL A 66 -15.56 -25.51 13.34
C VAL A 66 -14.56 -26.60 13.70
N SER A 67 -14.69 -27.78 13.08
CA SER A 67 -13.69 -28.84 13.28
C SER A 67 -12.42 -28.57 12.48
N VAL A 68 -11.28 -29.10 12.93
CA VAL A 68 -10.02 -29.02 12.18
C VAL A 68 -10.13 -29.73 10.83
N GLU A 69 -10.92 -30.79 10.78
CA GLU A 69 -11.23 -31.54 9.54
C GLU A 69 -12.00 -30.68 8.55
N ASP A 70 -12.93 -29.85 8.99
CA ASP A 70 -13.62 -28.90 8.13
C ASP A 70 -12.66 -27.84 7.58
N ILE A 71 -11.73 -27.35 8.40
CA ILE A 71 -10.68 -26.43 7.92
C ILE A 71 -9.83 -27.13 6.84
N TYR A 72 -9.40 -28.36 7.04
CA TYR A 72 -8.63 -29.11 6.03
C TYR A 72 -9.39 -29.34 4.74
N ARG A 73 -10.72 -29.55 4.80
CA ARG A 73 -11.56 -29.75 3.62
C ARG A 73 -11.52 -28.54 2.68
N TYR A 74 -11.50 -27.34 3.23
CA TYR A 74 -11.43 -26.09 2.45
C TYR A 74 -10.01 -25.63 2.19
N ASN A 75 -9.00 -26.22 2.84
CA ASN A 75 -7.59 -25.86 2.74
C ASN A 75 -6.70 -27.12 2.61
N PRO A 76 -6.77 -27.89 1.51
CA PRO A 76 -6.02 -29.16 1.39
C PRO A 76 -4.50 -28.98 1.57
N ALA A 77 -3.96 -27.87 1.08
CA ALA A 77 -2.54 -27.55 1.20
C ALA A 77 -2.04 -27.43 2.66
N VAL A 78 -2.91 -27.06 3.60
CA VAL A 78 -2.56 -26.95 5.03
C VAL A 78 -2.37 -28.33 5.66
N LYS A 79 -3.04 -29.35 5.16
CA LYS A 79 -2.87 -30.74 5.60
C LYS A 79 -1.51 -31.30 5.22
N GLU A 80 -0.99 -30.91 4.06
CA GLU A 80 0.29 -31.38 3.53
C GLU A 80 1.50 -30.57 4.04
N LYS A 81 1.36 -29.23 4.08
CA LYS A 81 2.45 -28.31 4.35
C LYS A 81 2.44 -27.71 5.77
N GLY A 82 1.40 -28.03 6.56
CA GLY A 82 1.16 -27.42 7.87
C GLY A 82 0.67 -25.97 7.77
N LEU A 83 0.29 -25.41 8.92
CA LEU A 83 -0.17 -24.04 9.04
C LEU A 83 1.01 -23.07 8.88
N GLN A 84 0.89 -22.12 7.95
CA GLN A 84 1.93 -21.13 7.67
C GLN A 84 1.49 -19.75 8.17
N LYS A 85 2.39 -19.01 8.82
CA LYS A 85 2.17 -17.60 9.20
C LYS A 85 1.87 -16.78 7.95
N ASN A 86 0.91 -15.85 8.05
CA ASN A 86 0.42 -14.98 6.98
C ASN A 86 -0.29 -15.72 5.82
N SER A 87 -0.56 -17.02 5.95
CA SER A 87 -1.44 -17.71 5.01
C SER A 87 -2.91 -17.38 5.27
N ILE A 88 -3.71 -17.43 4.22
CA ILE A 88 -5.16 -17.26 4.32
C ILE A 88 -5.79 -18.64 4.49
N LEU A 89 -6.59 -18.80 5.54
CA LEU A 89 -7.45 -19.97 5.76
C LEU A 89 -8.89 -19.66 5.37
N ILE A 90 -9.45 -20.54 4.59
CA ILE A 90 -10.88 -20.54 4.30
C ILE A 90 -11.60 -21.41 5.34
N ILE A 91 -12.48 -20.81 6.10
CA ILE A 91 -13.17 -21.47 7.23
C ILE A 91 -14.67 -21.46 6.95
N PRO A 92 -15.31 -22.64 6.82
CA PRO A 92 -16.74 -22.70 6.51
C PRO A 92 -17.59 -22.07 7.62
N LEU A 93 -18.64 -21.36 7.23
CA LEU A 93 -19.69 -20.96 8.17
C LEU A 93 -20.57 -22.18 8.43
N VAL A 94 -20.43 -22.79 9.61
CA VAL A 94 -21.29 -23.89 10.05
C VAL A 94 -22.38 -23.27 10.93
N GLU A 95 -23.65 -23.39 10.51
CA GLU A 95 -24.77 -23.14 11.41
C GLU A 95 -24.76 -24.23 12.48
N PRO A 96 -24.93 -23.92 13.77
CA PRO A 96 -24.86 -24.93 14.81
C PRO A 96 -25.99 -25.93 14.58
N ALA A 97 -25.62 -27.18 14.33
CA ALA A 97 -26.55 -28.31 14.38
C ALA A 97 -27.05 -28.44 15.83
N VAL A 98 -28.37 -28.48 16.00
CA VAL A 98 -29.02 -28.77 17.28
C VAL A 98 -28.69 -30.21 17.63
N GLU A 99 -27.75 -30.44 18.55
CA GLU A 99 -27.60 -31.74 19.21
C GLU A 99 -28.48 -31.80 20.44
N ASP A 100 -29.46 -32.70 20.36
CA ASP A 100 -30.25 -33.18 21.52
C ASP A 100 -29.32 -33.88 22.52
N ASN A 101 -29.26 -33.40 23.74
CA ASN A 101 -29.15 -34.30 24.90
C ASN A 101 -29.56 -33.61 26.22
N PRO A 102 -30.22 -34.35 27.12
CA PRO A 102 -31.13 -33.78 28.14
C PRO A 102 -30.52 -33.70 29.55
N ALA A 103 -31.24 -32.93 30.38
CA ALA A 103 -31.21 -32.77 31.84
C ALA A 103 -30.18 -31.71 32.36
N GLU A 104 -30.59 -30.68 33.02
CA GLU A 104 -31.45 -30.50 34.20
C GLU A 104 -32.03 -29.08 34.28
N GLN A 105 -33.28 -29.01 34.72
CA GLN A 105 -34.07 -27.82 35.02
C GLN A 105 -33.85 -27.36 36.49
N PRO A 106 -34.58 -26.37 37.06
CA PRO A 106 -35.33 -25.23 36.48
C PRO A 106 -35.16 -23.89 37.26
N VAL A 107 -35.80 -22.81 36.82
CA VAL A 107 -36.78 -21.92 37.47
C VAL A 107 -36.98 -20.68 36.57
N ALA A 108 -38.07 -20.55 35.86
CA ALA A 108 -39.32 -19.80 36.00
C ALA A 108 -39.17 -18.28 36.18
N GLU A 109 -39.86 -17.42 35.56
CA GLU A 109 -41.18 -17.14 34.96
C GLU A 109 -41.10 -15.74 34.33
N GLN A 110 -41.85 -15.28 33.41
CA GLN A 110 -43.20 -15.31 32.92
C GLN A 110 -43.34 -14.69 31.53
N LYS A 111 -44.06 -15.32 30.69
CA LYS A 111 -45.15 -15.03 29.77
C LYS A 111 -45.54 -13.55 29.53
N ASN A 112 -45.73 -13.16 28.27
CA ASN A 112 -47.06 -13.12 27.69
C ASN A 112 -47.03 -13.05 26.16
N ASP A 113 -48.00 -13.78 25.60
CA ASP A 113 -48.43 -14.00 24.26
C ASP A 113 -48.90 -12.72 23.55
N GLU A 114 -48.85 -12.67 22.24
CA GLU A 114 -49.88 -12.96 21.27
C GLU A 114 -49.45 -12.49 19.85
N ASN A 115 -49.46 -13.44 18.96
CA ASN A 115 -50.04 -13.53 17.63
C ASN A 115 -50.05 -12.28 16.70
N GLU A 116 -49.43 -12.34 15.52
CA GLU A 116 -50.11 -12.50 14.25
C GLU A 116 -49.14 -12.47 13.06
N ASN A 117 -49.46 -13.35 12.17
CA ASN A 117 -48.98 -13.61 10.84
C ASN A 117 -48.85 -12.36 9.96
N SER A 118 -47.69 -12.10 9.37
CA SER A 118 -47.60 -11.47 8.05
C SER A 118 -46.23 -11.69 7.40
N ASP A 119 -46.24 -12.00 6.12
CA ASP A 119 -45.12 -12.21 5.18
C ASP A 119 -43.88 -11.42 5.50
N SER A 120 -42.79 -12.07 5.96
CA SER A 120 -41.54 -11.41 6.27
C SER A 120 -40.63 -11.35 5.03
N VAL A 121 -40.61 -10.21 4.38
CA VAL A 121 -39.50 -9.78 3.52
C VAL A 121 -38.22 -9.82 4.37
N PRO A 122 -37.12 -10.39 3.90
CA PRO A 122 -35.87 -10.45 4.67
C PRO A 122 -35.40 -9.04 5.04
N GLN A 123 -35.39 -8.74 6.34
CA GLN A 123 -34.99 -7.43 6.84
C GLN A 123 -33.46 -7.31 6.82
N ARG A 124 -32.95 -6.25 6.21
CA ARG A 124 -31.52 -5.90 6.17
C ARG A 124 -31.15 -5.23 7.50
N ILE A 125 -30.36 -5.89 8.38
CA ILE A 125 -29.96 -5.35 9.69
C ILE A 125 -28.51 -4.88 9.65
N HIS A 126 -28.27 -3.65 10.08
CA HIS A 126 -26.93 -3.07 10.24
C HIS A 126 -26.59 -2.86 11.72
N THR A 127 -25.37 -3.26 12.13
CA THR A 127 -24.87 -3.00 13.50
C THR A 127 -23.93 -1.80 13.44
N VAL A 128 -24.32 -0.72 14.13
CA VAL A 128 -23.57 0.56 14.16
C VAL A 128 -22.18 0.36 14.75
N LYS A 129 -21.16 0.72 13.97
CA LYS A 129 -19.78 0.77 14.43
C LYS A 129 -19.51 2.10 15.16
N TRP A 130 -18.45 2.16 15.94
CA TRP A 130 -18.14 3.31 16.80
C TRP A 130 -17.88 4.62 16.04
N PHE A 131 -17.59 4.53 14.74
CA PHE A 131 -17.30 5.66 13.85
C PHE A 131 -18.42 5.92 12.80
N GLU A 132 -19.54 5.18 12.84
CA GLU A 132 -20.63 5.35 11.89
C GLU A 132 -21.74 6.23 12.48
N ASP A 133 -22.15 7.22 11.71
CA ASP A 133 -23.36 8.01 11.93
C ASP A 133 -24.46 7.64 10.91
N LEU A 134 -25.65 8.22 11.05
CA LEU A 134 -26.76 7.95 10.15
C LEU A 134 -26.46 8.35 8.70
N ASP A 135 -25.65 9.38 8.47
CA ASP A 135 -25.33 9.84 7.11
C ASP A 135 -24.36 8.88 6.41
N ILE A 136 -23.41 8.29 7.15
CA ILE A 136 -22.50 7.26 6.65
C ILE A 136 -23.28 5.99 6.32
N ILE A 137 -24.20 5.58 7.22
CA ILE A 137 -25.02 4.37 7.03
C ILE A 137 -25.99 4.57 5.86
N ALA A 138 -26.64 5.73 5.75
CA ALA A 138 -27.54 6.08 4.66
C ALA A 138 -26.84 5.99 3.29
N ARG A 139 -25.65 6.58 3.16
CA ARG A 139 -24.83 6.49 1.92
C ARG A 139 -24.40 5.07 1.61
N LYS A 140 -24.04 4.28 2.62
CA LYS A 140 -23.60 2.89 2.46
C LYS A 140 -24.67 1.99 1.86
N TYR A 141 -25.93 2.26 2.18
CA TYR A 141 -27.06 1.43 1.74
C TYR A 141 -27.92 2.08 0.66
N GLY A 142 -27.56 3.28 0.19
CA GLY A 142 -28.31 3.99 -0.84
C GLY A 142 -29.70 4.43 -0.42
N VAL A 143 -29.94 4.66 0.89
CA VAL A 143 -31.23 5.05 1.45
C VAL A 143 -31.14 6.40 2.15
N SER A 144 -32.26 7.09 2.30
CA SER A 144 -32.25 8.37 3.02
C SER A 144 -32.12 8.17 4.53
N VAL A 145 -31.50 9.13 5.23
CA VAL A 145 -31.40 9.16 6.69
C VAL A 145 -32.78 9.06 7.33
N ASP A 146 -33.75 9.77 6.76
CA ASP A 146 -35.15 9.78 7.26
C ASP A 146 -35.82 8.41 7.13
N ALA A 147 -35.50 7.66 6.05
CA ALA A 147 -36.00 6.29 5.89
C ALA A 147 -35.42 5.36 6.97
N ILE A 148 -34.13 5.45 7.27
CA ILE A 148 -33.51 4.68 8.36
C ILE A 148 -34.10 5.09 9.71
N MET A 149 -34.25 6.38 9.99
CA MET A 149 -34.83 6.86 11.24
C MET A 149 -36.25 6.38 11.42
N LYS A 150 -37.06 6.44 10.37
CA LYS A 150 -38.47 5.96 10.38
C LYS A 150 -38.56 4.45 10.58
N ALA A 151 -37.74 3.66 9.89
CA ALA A 151 -37.69 2.21 10.02
C ALA A 151 -37.29 1.73 11.42
N ASN A 152 -36.58 2.57 12.18
CA ASN A 152 -36.04 2.23 13.50
C ASN A 152 -36.69 3.04 14.65
N GLY A 153 -37.70 3.86 14.37
CA GLY A 153 -38.37 4.68 15.38
C GLY A 153 -37.46 5.68 16.09
N LEU A 154 -36.38 6.16 15.42
CA LEU A 154 -35.40 7.05 16.02
C LEU A 154 -35.97 8.48 16.13
N LYS A 155 -35.91 9.05 17.33
CA LYS A 155 -36.34 10.44 17.61
C LYS A 155 -35.23 11.49 17.41
N GLY A 156 -33.99 11.05 17.10
CA GLY A 156 -32.82 11.90 16.91
C GLY A 156 -31.72 11.18 16.16
N ARG A 157 -30.71 11.95 15.66
CA ARG A 157 -29.63 11.43 14.82
C ARG A 157 -28.51 10.70 15.59
N LYS A 158 -28.52 10.76 16.93
CA LYS A 158 -27.47 10.15 17.74
C LYS A 158 -27.65 8.64 17.86
N LEU A 159 -26.68 7.88 17.44
CA LEU A 159 -26.63 6.42 17.52
C LEU A 159 -25.81 5.95 18.72
N SER A 160 -26.14 4.78 19.24
CA SER A 160 -25.35 4.10 20.27
C SER A 160 -24.42 3.06 19.61
N LYS A 161 -23.23 2.90 20.17
CA LYS A 161 -22.26 1.88 19.73
C LYS A 161 -22.91 0.49 19.79
N ARG A 162 -22.76 -0.28 18.71
CA ARG A 162 -23.37 -1.61 18.52
C ARG A 162 -24.91 -1.63 18.46
N GLN A 163 -25.54 -0.50 18.24
CA GLN A 163 -26.98 -0.44 17.98
C GLN A 163 -27.31 -1.18 16.68
N LYS A 164 -28.35 -2.00 16.69
CA LYS A 164 -28.84 -2.65 15.47
C LYS A 164 -29.89 -1.77 14.81
N LEU A 165 -29.73 -1.50 13.52
CA LEU A 165 -30.64 -0.71 12.71
C LEU A 165 -31.21 -1.58 11.59
N VAL A 166 -32.50 -1.50 11.39
CA VAL A 166 -33.18 -2.04 10.21
C VAL A 166 -33.01 -1.07 9.07
N ILE A 167 -32.47 -1.53 7.96
CA ILE A 167 -32.23 -0.72 6.76
C ILE A 167 -33.32 -1.06 5.73
N PRO A 168 -34.17 -0.10 5.36
CA PRO A 168 -35.19 -0.31 4.34
C PRO A 168 -34.55 -0.50 2.96
N TYR A 169 -35.24 -1.20 2.05
CA TYR A 169 -34.85 -1.28 0.64
C TYR A 169 -35.22 0.04 -0.04
N SER A 170 -34.39 0.51 -0.99
CA SER A 170 -34.75 1.63 -1.86
C SER A 170 -35.76 1.16 -2.92
N ASP A 171 -36.64 2.04 -3.37
CA ASP A 171 -37.67 1.72 -4.37
C ASP A 171 -37.06 1.30 -5.76
N GLU A 172 -35.74 1.37 -5.93
CA GLU A 172 -35.00 0.91 -7.12
C GLU A 172 -34.61 -0.58 -7.08
N ASP A 173 -34.78 -1.28 -5.97
CA ASP A 173 -34.37 -2.69 -5.79
C ASP A 173 -35.48 -3.70 -6.16
N THR A 174 -36.57 -3.30 -6.84
CA THR A 174 -37.61 -4.22 -7.31
C THR A 174 -37.19 -4.84 -8.65
N PRO A 175 -37.17 -6.17 -8.79
CA PRO A 175 -36.80 -6.80 -10.06
C PRO A 175 -37.88 -6.59 -11.11
N VAL A 176 -37.57 -5.73 -12.11
CA VAL A 176 -38.38 -5.52 -13.29
C VAL A 176 -38.22 -6.74 -14.21
N GLN A 177 -39.34 -7.40 -14.49
CA GLN A 177 -39.44 -8.43 -15.52
C GLN A 177 -39.04 -7.87 -16.88
N LYS A 178 -38.20 -8.62 -17.59
CA LYS A 178 -37.82 -8.35 -18.98
C LYS A 178 -39.03 -8.49 -19.89
N ASP A 179 -39.48 -7.41 -20.46
CA ASP A 179 -40.25 -7.43 -21.70
C ASP A 179 -39.34 -7.12 -22.88
N THR A 180 -39.42 -8.02 -23.83
CA THR A 180 -38.66 -8.07 -25.08
C THR A 180 -39.22 -7.02 -26.05
N VAL A 181 -38.38 -6.08 -26.47
CA VAL A 181 -38.66 -5.31 -27.72
C VAL A 181 -37.51 -5.50 -28.67
N GLN A 182 -37.84 -6.20 -29.76
CA GLN A 182 -37.04 -6.26 -30.99
C GLN A 182 -37.16 -4.95 -31.70
N GLU A 183 -36.04 -4.33 -32.10
CA GLU A 183 -36.03 -3.46 -33.26
C GLU A 183 -34.76 -3.66 -34.08
N SER A 184 -35.02 -3.70 -35.32
CA SER A 184 -34.40 -4.23 -36.52
C SER A 184 -33.10 -3.57 -36.94
N ILE A 185 -32.26 -4.44 -37.46
CA ILE A 185 -31.00 -4.23 -38.15
C ILE A 185 -31.26 -3.58 -39.53
N GLY A 186 -30.49 -2.53 -39.81
CA GLY A 186 -30.29 -2.00 -41.14
C GLY A 186 -28.83 -2.21 -41.59
N GLU A 187 -28.66 -3.20 -42.40
CA GLU A 187 -27.43 -3.58 -43.10
C GLU A 187 -27.10 -2.55 -44.20
N LYS A 188 -25.88 -2.06 -44.25
CA LYS A 188 -25.25 -1.66 -45.53
C LYS A 188 -23.77 -2.04 -45.55
N THR A 189 -23.54 -3.11 -46.23
CA THR A 189 -22.28 -3.55 -46.83
C THR A 189 -21.77 -2.53 -47.82
N ASP A 190 -20.50 -2.16 -47.74
CA ASP A 190 -19.74 -1.81 -48.94
C ASP A 190 -18.30 -2.35 -48.80
N THR A 191 -18.03 -3.34 -49.64
CA THR A 191 -16.77 -4.04 -49.78
C THR A 191 -15.97 -3.35 -50.85
N THR A 192 -14.83 -2.78 -50.49
CA THR A 192 -13.82 -2.47 -51.49
C THR A 192 -12.49 -3.07 -51.06
N GLN A 193 -12.14 -4.19 -51.67
CA GLN A 193 -10.80 -4.77 -51.66
C GLN A 193 -9.86 -3.84 -52.46
N VAL A 194 -8.80 -3.39 -51.81
CA VAL A 194 -7.59 -2.94 -52.51
C VAL A 194 -6.42 -3.73 -51.92
N THR A 195 -5.99 -4.71 -52.70
CA THR A 195 -4.69 -5.34 -52.60
C THR A 195 -3.64 -4.38 -53.10
N ASP A 196 -2.78 -3.88 -52.23
CA ASP A 196 -1.48 -3.34 -52.62
C ASP A 196 -0.37 -3.88 -51.77
N SER A 197 0.53 -4.56 -52.46
CA SER A 197 1.79 -5.09 -52.00
C SER A 197 2.69 -3.97 -51.51
N ILE A 198 2.95 -3.92 -50.18
CA ILE A 198 3.87 -2.95 -49.59
C ILE A 198 5.27 -3.53 -49.61
N SER A 199 6.08 -2.99 -50.48
CA SER A 199 7.53 -3.07 -50.49
C SER A 199 8.08 -2.42 -49.21
N GLU A 200 8.91 -3.13 -48.49
CA GLU A 200 9.67 -2.60 -47.35
C GLU A 200 10.57 -1.44 -47.77
N LYS A 201 10.10 -0.22 -47.58
CA LYS A 201 10.95 0.97 -47.55
C LYS A 201 11.38 1.24 -46.12
N LYS A 202 12.69 1.19 -45.88
CA LYS A 202 13.28 1.72 -44.64
C LYS A 202 12.84 3.17 -44.46
N PRO A 203 12.28 3.56 -43.28
CA PRO A 203 11.83 4.93 -43.07
C PRO A 203 13.00 5.89 -43.16
N GLY A 204 12.80 6.97 -43.93
CA GLY A 204 13.79 8.04 -44.09
C GLY A 204 13.94 8.84 -42.81
N LEU A 205 15.13 9.38 -42.60
CA LEU A 205 15.57 10.14 -41.41
C LEU A 205 14.63 11.28 -40.96
N LEU A 206 13.71 11.70 -41.83
CA LEU A 206 12.72 12.77 -41.60
C LEU A 206 11.31 12.26 -41.18
N GLU A 207 11.01 10.99 -41.38
CA GLU A 207 9.68 10.44 -41.06
C GLU A 207 9.46 10.27 -39.55
N GLY A 208 10.51 9.92 -38.80
CA GLY A 208 10.44 9.84 -37.33
C GLY A 208 10.34 11.21 -36.62
N LEU A 209 10.42 12.33 -37.38
CA LEU A 209 10.36 13.69 -36.83
C LEU A 209 8.93 14.27 -36.81
N LEU A 210 8.01 13.74 -37.63
CA LEU A 210 6.70 14.35 -37.89
C LEU A 210 5.51 13.48 -37.50
N PHE A 211 5.69 12.17 -37.25
CA PHE A 211 4.59 11.27 -36.93
C PHE A 211 4.87 10.49 -35.65
N PRO A 212 3.89 10.36 -34.74
CA PRO A 212 4.03 9.53 -33.56
C PRO A 212 4.29 8.07 -33.95
N LYS A 213 5.18 7.41 -33.21
CA LYS A 213 5.48 6.00 -33.42
C LYS A 213 4.27 5.16 -32.99
N LYS A 214 3.75 4.33 -33.91
CA LYS A 214 2.58 3.49 -33.63
C LYS A 214 2.91 2.20 -32.87
N GLU A 215 4.18 1.83 -32.84
CA GLU A 215 4.67 0.62 -32.19
C GLU A 215 5.89 0.96 -31.32
N VAL A 216 5.85 0.58 -30.05
CA VAL A 216 6.91 0.81 -29.07
C VAL A 216 7.41 -0.54 -28.55
N SER A 217 8.72 -0.76 -28.58
CA SER A 217 9.35 -1.93 -27.99
C SER A 217 9.73 -1.65 -26.55
N LEU A 218 9.20 -2.45 -25.62
CA LEU A 218 9.43 -2.35 -24.16
C LEU A 218 10.04 -3.65 -23.64
N SER A 219 11.19 -3.55 -22.97
CA SER A 219 11.74 -4.67 -22.19
C SER A 219 11.45 -4.48 -20.72
N LEU A 220 10.85 -5.49 -20.09
CA LEU A 220 10.60 -5.56 -18.65
C LEU A 220 11.49 -6.62 -18.02
N ILE A 221 12.43 -6.17 -17.17
CA ILE A 221 13.43 -7.03 -16.53
C ILE A 221 13.18 -7.04 -15.03
N MET A 222 12.68 -8.16 -14.49
CA MET A 222 12.22 -8.23 -13.10
C MET A 222 12.59 -9.57 -12.46
N PRO A 223 12.84 -9.61 -11.13
CA PRO A 223 13.13 -10.86 -10.42
C PRO A 223 11.85 -11.61 -10.05
N PHE A 224 11.17 -12.22 -11.04
CA PHE A 224 9.92 -12.96 -10.83
C PHE A 224 10.09 -14.24 -10.02
N LYS A 225 11.27 -14.87 -10.11
CA LYS A 225 11.55 -16.19 -9.51
C LYS A 225 10.60 -17.28 -10.03
N ALA A 226 10.29 -17.23 -11.32
CA ALA A 226 9.31 -18.12 -11.95
C ALA A 226 9.69 -19.61 -11.86
N THR A 227 10.98 -19.93 -11.79
CA THR A 227 11.50 -21.30 -11.63
C THR A 227 11.65 -21.73 -10.17
N GLY A 228 11.37 -20.84 -9.22
CA GLY A 228 11.49 -21.10 -7.77
C GLY A 228 10.24 -21.74 -7.17
N THR A 229 10.36 -22.17 -5.91
CA THR A 229 9.23 -22.74 -5.15
C THR A 229 8.20 -21.69 -4.73
N SER A 230 8.56 -20.39 -4.76
CA SER A 230 7.67 -19.27 -4.49
C SER A 230 8.05 -18.10 -5.39
N GLY A 231 7.16 -17.73 -6.30
CA GLY A 231 7.30 -16.51 -7.11
C GLY A 231 7.23 -15.24 -6.25
N SER A 232 7.74 -14.14 -6.78
CA SER A 232 7.60 -12.82 -6.15
C SER A 232 6.23 -12.23 -6.47
N THR A 233 5.31 -12.23 -5.50
CA THR A 233 3.96 -11.67 -5.69
C THR A 233 3.99 -10.20 -6.07
N GLY A 234 4.84 -9.38 -5.43
CA GLY A 234 4.95 -7.96 -5.75
C GLY A 234 5.46 -7.69 -7.17
N ASN A 235 6.43 -8.49 -7.66
CA ASN A 235 6.92 -8.34 -9.03
C ASN A 235 5.89 -8.84 -10.06
N MET A 236 5.10 -9.86 -9.71
CA MET A 236 3.98 -10.30 -10.56
C MET A 236 2.87 -9.24 -10.61
N ASP A 237 2.57 -8.57 -9.50
CA ASP A 237 1.64 -7.44 -9.48
C ASP A 237 2.14 -6.28 -10.35
N PHE A 238 3.43 -5.95 -10.25
CA PHE A 238 4.05 -4.95 -11.11
C PHE A 238 3.86 -5.29 -12.60
N TYR A 239 4.16 -6.51 -12.98
CA TYR A 239 3.94 -7.01 -14.35
C TYR A 239 2.49 -6.92 -14.77
N SER A 240 1.56 -7.35 -13.91
CA SER A 240 0.13 -7.28 -14.18
C SER A 240 -0.34 -5.83 -14.41
N GLY A 241 0.16 -4.89 -13.61
CA GLY A 241 -0.09 -3.46 -13.82
C GLY A 241 0.47 -2.94 -15.14
N ALA A 242 1.69 -3.34 -15.51
CA ALA A 242 2.30 -2.99 -16.79
C ALA A 242 1.50 -3.54 -17.98
N LEU A 243 0.94 -4.76 -17.89
CA LEU A 243 0.06 -5.33 -18.91
C LEU A 243 -1.23 -4.53 -19.08
N VAL A 244 -1.84 -4.02 -18.00
CA VAL A 244 -3.01 -3.13 -18.08
C VAL A 244 -2.64 -1.85 -18.83
N ALA A 245 -1.45 -1.29 -18.59
CA ALA A 245 -0.98 -0.11 -19.30
C ALA A 245 -0.79 -0.38 -20.80
N VAL A 246 -0.16 -1.51 -21.16
CA VAL A 246 0.00 -1.94 -22.56
C VAL A 246 -1.36 -2.09 -23.24
N TYR A 247 -2.34 -2.69 -22.56
CA TYR A 247 -3.71 -2.82 -23.07
C TYR A 247 -4.37 -1.46 -23.29
N ASP A 248 -4.24 -0.52 -22.34
CA ASP A 248 -4.80 0.82 -22.47
C ASP A 248 -4.14 1.60 -23.62
N MET A 249 -2.83 1.46 -23.80
CA MET A 249 -2.10 2.09 -24.90
C MET A 249 -2.50 1.51 -26.26
N ALA A 250 -2.71 0.20 -26.35
CA ALA A 250 -3.21 -0.43 -27.57
C ALA A 250 -4.61 0.10 -27.94
N ASN A 251 -5.51 0.25 -26.97
CA ASN A 251 -6.83 0.85 -27.18
C ASN A 251 -6.75 2.33 -27.60
N ALA A 252 -5.69 3.04 -27.20
CA ALA A 252 -5.41 4.41 -27.61
C ALA A 252 -4.68 4.50 -28.98
N GLY A 253 -4.43 3.37 -29.64
CA GLY A 253 -3.85 3.30 -30.99
C GLY A 253 -2.32 3.20 -31.04
N THR A 254 -1.67 2.91 -29.89
CA THR A 254 -0.23 2.65 -29.80
C THR A 254 -0.01 1.19 -29.40
N SER A 255 0.50 0.35 -30.32
CA SER A 255 0.90 -1.02 -29.98
C SER A 255 2.22 -1.04 -29.22
N CYS A 256 2.37 -2.04 -28.35
CA CYS A 256 3.61 -2.28 -27.61
C CYS A 256 4.07 -3.72 -27.80
N ASP A 257 5.31 -3.88 -28.27
CA ASP A 257 6.00 -5.16 -28.27
C ASP A 257 6.72 -5.32 -26.90
N LEU A 258 6.16 -6.18 -26.04
CA LEU A 258 6.63 -6.37 -24.68
C LEU A 258 7.47 -7.65 -24.56
N SER A 259 8.77 -7.48 -24.33
CA SER A 259 9.69 -8.55 -23.95
C SER A 259 9.87 -8.60 -22.44
N VAL A 260 9.78 -9.80 -21.85
CA VAL A 260 9.86 -10.00 -20.39
C VAL A 260 11.01 -10.94 -20.03
N PHE A 261 11.87 -10.51 -19.10
CA PHE A 261 13.03 -11.26 -18.62
C PHE A 261 12.98 -11.47 -17.11
N ASP A 262 13.22 -12.71 -16.66
CA ASP A 262 13.26 -13.07 -15.23
C ASP A 262 14.71 -13.11 -14.72
N THR A 263 15.07 -12.24 -13.79
CA THR A 263 16.36 -12.21 -13.09
C THR A 263 16.33 -12.88 -11.72
N GLY A 264 15.27 -13.62 -11.42
CA GLY A 264 15.01 -14.20 -10.09
C GLY A 264 16.10 -15.11 -9.52
N ASN A 265 17.03 -15.56 -10.36
CA ASN A 265 18.17 -16.37 -9.95
C ASN A 265 19.48 -15.56 -9.84
N GLY A 266 19.41 -14.22 -9.95
CA GLY A 266 20.58 -13.35 -9.88
C GLY A 266 21.47 -13.35 -11.12
N ASN A 267 21.00 -13.95 -12.23
CA ASN A 267 21.69 -14.00 -13.51
C ASN A 267 20.86 -13.31 -14.59
N LEU A 268 21.48 -12.51 -15.42
CA LEU A 268 20.87 -11.96 -16.62
C LEU A 268 20.80 -13.07 -17.69
N ASN A 269 19.61 -13.63 -17.91
CA ASN A 269 19.37 -14.70 -18.87
C ASN A 269 19.06 -14.17 -20.29
N PHE A 270 19.63 -13.01 -20.64
CA PHE A 270 19.50 -12.37 -21.94
C PHE A 270 20.82 -11.73 -22.36
N SER A 271 20.97 -11.48 -23.64
CA SER A 271 22.14 -10.83 -24.21
C SER A 271 21.87 -9.36 -24.57
N LYS A 272 22.93 -8.64 -24.90
CA LYS A 272 22.85 -7.25 -25.35
C LYS A 272 21.88 -7.10 -26.54
N GLU A 273 21.91 -8.00 -27.48
CA GLU A 273 21.09 -8.00 -28.70
C GLU A 273 19.59 -8.00 -28.39
N ASN A 274 19.19 -8.58 -27.24
CA ASN A 274 17.79 -8.62 -26.82
C ASN A 274 17.24 -7.26 -26.38
N ILE A 275 18.10 -6.32 -25.94
CA ILE A 275 17.68 -5.06 -25.34
C ILE A 275 18.20 -3.80 -26.08
N GLU A 276 19.25 -3.92 -26.91
CA GLU A 276 19.89 -2.75 -27.57
C GLU A 276 18.97 -2.01 -28.55
N ASN A 277 17.97 -2.73 -29.12
CA ASN A 277 16.99 -2.18 -30.05
C ASN A 277 15.67 -1.80 -29.38
N CYS A 278 15.52 -2.04 -28.08
CA CYS A 278 14.33 -1.63 -27.36
C CYS A 278 14.26 -0.12 -27.22
N ASP A 279 13.04 0.42 -27.34
CA ASP A 279 12.79 1.84 -27.11
C ASP A 279 12.93 2.21 -25.64
N VAL A 280 12.46 1.32 -24.75
CA VAL A 280 12.46 1.50 -23.29
C VAL A 280 12.85 0.20 -22.61
N VAL A 281 13.69 0.28 -21.59
CA VAL A 281 14.05 -0.85 -20.71
C VAL A 281 13.62 -0.49 -19.29
N ILE A 282 12.67 -1.23 -18.70
CA ILE A 282 12.25 -1.08 -17.31
C ILE A 282 12.85 -2.22 -16.48
N GLY A 283 13.66 -1.88 -15.50
CA GLY A 283 14.42 -2.83 -14.68
C GLY A 283 15.86 -2.99 -15.18
N PRO A 284 16.63 -3.87 -14.52
CA PRO A 284 16.31 -4.67 -13.32
C PRO A 284 15.99 -3.85 -12.07
N VAL A 285 15.61 -4.54 -10.97
CA VAL A 285 15.35 -3.88 -9.68
C VAL A 285 16.62 -3.63 -8.90
N SER A 286 17.53 -4.61 -8.88
CA SER A 286 18.78 -4.55 -8.13
C SER A 286 19.78 -3.54 -8.72
N PRO A 287 20.39 -2.64 -7.91
CA PRO A 287 21.42 -1.72 -8.41
C PRO A 287 22.63 -2.41 -9.07
N VAL A 288 22.96 -3.63 -8.64
CA VAL A 288 24.06 -4.42 -9.23
C VAL A 288 23.69 -4.87 -10.64
N GLU A 289 22.53 -5.49 -10.81
CA GLU A 289 22.03 -5.92 -12.13
C GLU A 289 21.76 -4.72 -13.06
N LEU A 290 21.25 -3.59 -12.52
CA LEU A 290 21.07 -2.34 -13.27
C LEU A 290 22.39 -1.86 -13.86
N LYS A 291 23.48 -1.91 -13.09
CA LYS A 291 24.79 -1.52 -13.57
C LYS A 291 25.24 -2.41 -14.74
N GLU A 292 25.05 -3.72 -14.64
CA GLU A 292 25.37 -4.67 -15.71
C GLU A 292 24.58 -4.37 -16.99
N VAL A 293 23.28 -4.06 -16.87
CA VAL A 293 22.44 -3.69 -18.01
C VAL A 293 22.86 -2.36 -18.62
N LEU A 294 23.22 -1.37 -17.80
CA LEU A 294 23.72 -0.07 -18.28
C LEU A 294 25.04 -0.20 -19.04
N GLU A 295 25.92 -1.13 -18.64
CA GLU A 295 27.17 -1.43 -19.34
C GLU A 295 26.95 -2.09 -20.72
N MET A 296 25.76 -2.70 -20.96
CA MET A 296 25.35 -3.17 -22.29
C MET A 296 24.94 -1.99 -23.22
N ALA A 297 24.81 -0.78 -22.68
CA ALA A 297 24.48 0.47 -23.37
C ALA A 297 23.16 0.46 -24.17
N PRO A 298 22.03 0.03 -23.60
CA PRO A 298 20.72 0.25 -24.20
C PRO A 298 20.30 1.72 -24.05
N LYS A 299 19.29 2.14 -24.82
CA LYS A 299 18.75 3.48 -24.72
C LYS A 299 17.74 3.56 -23.58
N GLY A 300 18.06 4.34 -22.53
CA GLY A 300 17.12 4.62 -21.46
C GLY A 300 16.74 3.41 -20.61
N VAL A 301 17.46 3.20 -19.51
CA VAL A 301 17.21 2.15 -18.52
C VAL A 301 16.53 2.77 -17.31
N VAL A 302 15.31 2.31 -17.03
CA VAL A 302 14.50 2.82 -15.93
C VAL A 302 14.64 1.92 -14.70
N SER A 303 15.18 2.43 -13.60
CA SER A 303 15.10 1.76 -12.30
C SER A 303 13.68 1.86 -11.76
N PRO A 304 12.96 0.71 -11.57
CA PRO A 304 11.53 0.77 -11.30
C PRO A 304 11.16 0.94 -9.82
N LEU A 305 11.97 0.42 -8.88
CA LEU A 305 11.56 0.23 -7.49
C LEU A 305 12.61 0.65 -6.45
N ASP A 306 13.89 0.40 -6.68
CA ASP A 306 14.93 0.62 -5.68
C ASP A 306 15.46 2.06 -5.69
N GLN A 307 15.23 2.79 -4.60
CA GLN A 307 15.71 4.18 -4.46
C GLN A 307 17.24 4.27 -4.35
N ARG A 308 17.93 3.20 -3.91
CA ARG A 308 19.40 3.15 -3.78
C ARG A 308 20.10 3.20 -5.13
N ALA A 309 19.40 2.89 -6.22
CA ALA A 309 19.93 2.98 -7.57
C ALA A 309 20.14 4.43 -8.04
N ALA A 310 19.65 5.44 -7.33
CA ALA A 310 19.78 6.85 -7.70
C ALA A 310 21.24 7.29 -7.92
N SER A 311 22.20 6.71 -7.20
CA SER A 311 23.63 7.00 -7.38
C SER A 311 24.14 6.64 -8.79
N LEU A 312 23.58 5.65 -9.45
CA LEU A 312 23.95 5.26 -10.81
C LEU A 312 23.60 6.35 -11.84
N ALA A 313 22.56 7.14 -11.58
CA ALA A 313 22.16 8.23 -12.46
C ALA A 313 23.23 9.34 -12.59
N TYR A 314 24.13 9.48 -11.62
CA TYR A 314 25.24 10.44 -11.72
C TYR A 314 26.38 9.93 -12.60
N THR A 315 26.43 8.61 -12.87
CA THR A 315 27.53 7.98 -13.63
C THR A 315 27.11 7.62 -15.05
N PHE A 316 25.87 7.15 -15.23
CA PHE A 316 25.36 6.63 -16.50
C PHE A 316 24.32 7.57 -17.10
N SER A 317 24.59 8.08 -18.33
CA SER A 317 23.69 9.02 -19.04
C SER A 317 22.33 8.42 -19.40
N ASP A 318 22.26 7.12 -19.57
CA ASP A 318 21.05 6.38 -19.95
C ASP A 318 20.26 5.85 -18.76
N MET A 319 20.73 6.11 -17.54
CA MET A 319 20.04 5.75 -16.30
C MET A 319 18.91 6.71 -15.97
N ILE A 320 17.73 6.16 -15.67
CA ILE A 320 16.54 6.92 -15.25
C ILE A 320 16.03 6.35 -13.92
N GLN A 321 16.18 7.13 -12.86
CA GLN A 321 15.69 6.76 -11.53
C GLN A 321 14.23 7.16 -11.39
N ALA A 322 13.31 6.19 -11.42
CA ALA A 322 11.86 6.47 -11.36
C ALA A 322 11.31 6.69 -9.94
N PRO A 323 11.64 5.89 -8.91
CA PRO A 323 11.27 6.21 -7.54
C PRO A 323 11.97 7.48 -7.06
N THR A 324 11.21 8.44 -6.53
CA THR A 324 11.77 9.67 -5.95
C THR A 324 12.63 9.36 -4.73
N PRO A 325 13.91 9.73 -4.70
CA PRO A 325 14.80 9.51 -3.56
C PRO A 325 14.27 10.13 -2.26
N LEU A 326 14.58 9.51 -1.12
CA LEU A 326 14.11 9.97 0.20
C LEU A 326 14.62 11.37 0.54
N GLU A 327 15.87 11.68 0.20
CA GLU A 327 16.47 13.00 0.42
C GLU A 327 15.68 14.13 -0.27
N ILE A 328 15.13 13.86 -1.47
CA ILE A 328 14.26 14.81 -2.18
C ILE A 328 12.92 14.98 -1.44
N GLN A 329 12.34 13.89 -0.92
CA GLN A 329 11.12 13.93 -0.12
C GLN A 329 11.32 14.72 1.18
N TYR A 330 12.48 14.52 1.86
CA TYR A 330 12.80 15.26 3.09
C TYR A 330 13.01 16.74 2.80
N LYS A 331 13.72 17.05 1.72
CA LYS A 331 13.92 18.44 1.30
C LYS A 331 12.58 19.11 0.97
N ASP A 332 11.72 18.48 0.18
CA ASP A 332 10.39 19.03 -0.14
C ASP A 332 9.53 19.25 1.10
N LEU A 333 9.65 18.37 2.10
CA LEU A 333 8.93 18.53 3.37
C LEU A 333 9.39 19.78 4.14
N ILE A 334 10.70 20.05 4.13
CA ILE A 334 11.25 21.28 4.76
C ILE A 334 10.91 22.52 3.92
N ASP A 335 11.00 22.45 2.59
CA ASP A 335 10.57 23.51 1.69
C ASP A 335 9.07 23.84 1.94
N TRP A 336 8.23 22.82 2.18
CA TRP A 336 6.83 23.00 2.51
C TRP A 336 6.63 23.69 3.86
N ILE A 337 7.39 23.31 4.89
CA ILE A 337 7.38 24.03 6.18
C ILE A 337 7.70 25.52 5.94
N ASN A 338 8.70 25.83 5.12
CA ASN A 338 9.07 27.20 4.81
C ASN A 338 7.97 27.98 4.07
N GLU A 339 7.25 27.30 3.15
CA GLU A 339 6.12 27.87 2.42
C GLU A 339 4.95 28.22 3.36
N ASP A 340 4.74 27.37 4.39
CA ASP A 340 3.63 27.51 5.35
C ASP A 340 3.94 28.43 6.56
N MET A 341 5.23 28.78 6.79
CA MET A 341 5.65 29.58 7.96
C MET A 341 5.06 30.99 7.95
N GLU A 342 4.43 31.36 9.07
CA GLU A 342 4.00 32.72 9.37
C GLU A 342 4.89 33.37 10.46
N TYR A 343 4.81 34.68 10.61
CA TYR A 343 5.68 35.44 11.54
C TYR A 343 5.56 34.98 13.00
N SER A 344 4.37 34.54 13.41
CA SER A 344 4.10 34.08 14.80
C SER A 344 4.43 32.62 15.01
N ASP A 345 4.70 31.88 13.94
CA ASP A 345 4.91 30.45 13.97
C ASP A 345 6.27 30.07 14.56
N ARG A 346 6.35 28.82 15.00
CA ARG A 346 7.57 28.25 15.50
C ARG A 346 7.92 26.94 14.80
N PHE A 347 9.08 26.91 14.16
CA PHE A 347 9.62 25.68 13.62
C PHE A 347 10.39 24.91 14.70
N ILE A 348 10.03 23.64 14.89
CA ILE A 348 10.60 22.75 15.90
C ILE A 348 11.08 21.47 15.23
N VAL A 349 12.33 21.09 15.47
CA VAL A 349 12.88 19.80 15.01
C VAL A 349 13.06 18.89 16.22
N ILE A 350 12.46 17.72 16.18
CA ILE A 350 12.55 16.71 17.25
C ILE A 350 13.39 15.52 16.78
N THR A 351 14.38 15.14 17.60
CA THR A 351 15.29 14.00 17.35
C THR A 351 15.35 13.07 18.55
N GLU A 352 15.65 11.79 18.32
CA GLU A 352 15.84 10.80 19.36
C GLU A 352 17.24 10.91 19.96
N LYS A 353 17.34 11.12 21.29
CA LYS A 353 18.59 11.17 22.03
C LYS A 353 19.10 9.77 22.33
N GLY A 354 20.29 9.44 21.87
CA GLY A 354 20.88 8.11 22.07
C GLY A 354 20.29 7.02 21.18
N GLY A 355 19.41 7.38 20.23
CA GLY A 355 18.88 6.47 19.22
C GLY A 355 19.92 6.08 18.16
N THR A 356 19.58 5.06 17.38
CA THR A 356 20.40 4.64 16.23
C THR A 356 20.45 5.74 15.21
N GLN A 357 21.65 6.18 14.84
CA GLN A 357 21.86 7.13 13.75
C GLN A 357 21.79 6.38 12.41
N SER A 358 20.57 6.06 11.98
CA SER A 358 20.37 5.49 10.64
C SER A 358 20.72 6.53 9.57
N GLU A 359 21.04 6.06 8.36
CA GLU A 359 21.26 6.94 7.21
C GLU A 359 20.05 7.87 6.98
N ALA A 360 18.84 7.34 7.11
CA ALA A 360 17.60 8.11 6.98
C ALA A 360 17.51 9.23 8.04
N THR A 361 17.81 8.94 9.32
CA THR A 361 17.80 9.95 10.39
C THR A 361 18.82 11.04 10.13
N VAL A 362 20.02 10.68 9.64
CA VAL A 362 21.07 11.65 9.27
C VAL A 362 20.60 12.54 8.12
N GLN A 363 20.01 11.96 7.08
CA GLN A 363 19.50 12.72 5.92
C GLN A 363 18.34 13.65 6.33
N MET A 364 17.41 13.19 7.19
CA MET A 364 16.31 14.01 7.71
C MET A 364 16.84 15.24 8.47
N LYS A 365 17.82 15.04 9.35
CA LYS A 365 18.43 16.13 10.12
C LYS A 365 19.19 17.08 9.19
N ALA A 366 19.95 16.56 8.22
CA ALA A 366 20.67 17.35 7.25
C ALA A 366 19.73 18.21 6.38
N ALA A 367 18.56 17.70 6.01
CA ALA A 367 17.54 18.48 5.29
C ALA A 367 17.11 19.71 6.08
N ALA A 368 16.84 19.57 7.38
CA ALA A 368 16.49 20.70 8.26
C ALA A 368 17.66 21.67 8.42
N ASP A 369 18.88 21.17 8.65
CA ASP A 369 20.09 22.01 8.87
C ASP A 369 20.47 22.82 7.63
N SER A 370 20.27 22.26 6.44
CA SER A 370 20.62 22.91 5.17
C SER A 370 19.58 23.90 4.66
N SER A 371 18.41 23.97 5.28
CA SER A 371 17.28 24.81 4.83
C SER A 371 17.52 26.32 5.05
N GLY A 372 18.39 26.67 5.99
CA GLY A 372 18.56 28.06 6.44
C GLY A 372 17.43 28.57 7.35
N LEU A 373 16.42 27.76 7.66
CA LEU A 373 15.35 28.10 8.60
C LEU A 373 15.85 28.04 10.05
N GLU A 374 15.55 29.07 10.82
CA GLU A 374 15.77 29.00 12.27
C GLU A 374 14.73 28.07 12.92
N TYR A 375 15.19 27.11 13.71
CA TYR A 375 14.33 26.20 14.43
C TYR A 375 14.75 25.99 15.89
N LYS A 376 13.80 25.58 16.72
CA LYS A 376 14.08 25.08 18.06
C LYS A 376 14.33 23.58 17.98
N HIS A 377 15.42 23.12 18.58
CA HIS A 377 15.77 21.71 18.59
C HIS A 377 15.43 21.07 19.94
N LEU A 378 14.67 19.97 19.90
CA LEU A 378 14.41 19.12 21.06
C LEU A 378 14.96 17.72 20.80
N ALA A 379 15.98 17.33 21.56
CA ALA A 379 16.48 15.96 21.56
C ALA A 379 16.13 15.31 22.89
N TYR A 380 15.37 14.21 22.85
CA TYR A 380 15.01 13.46 24.06
C TYR A 380 14.95 11.96 23.82
N SER A 381 14.97 11.18 24.91
CA SER A 381 14.76 9.73 24.90
C SER A 381 13.37 9.41 25.43
N ILE A 382 12.72 8.38 24.89
CA ILE A 382 11.43 7.87 25.39
C ILE A 382 11.47 7.53 26.90
N LEU A 383 12.67 7.33 27.46
CA LEU A 383 12.86 7.07 28.90
C LEU A 383 12.72 8.32 29.79
N GLU A 384 12.71 9.52 29.19
CA GLU A 384 12.57 10.79 29.95
C GLU A 384 11.14 11.02 30.45
N GLY A 385 10.16 10.29 29.92
CA GLY A 385 8.78 10.25 30.40
C GLY A 385 8.12 11.64 30.45
N ARG A 386 7.51 12.00 31.59
CA ARG A 386 6.75 13.26 31.74
C ARG A 386 7.57 14.55 31.58
N ASN A 387 8.90 14.49 31.67
CA ASN A 387 9.75 15.67 31.52
C ASN A 387 9.70 16.25 30.11
N VAL A 388 9.39 15.42 29.11
CA VAL A 388 9.23 15.81 27.72
C VAL A 388 8.15 16.89 27.56
N THR A 389 7.02 16.74 28.28
CA THR A 389 5.92 17.71 28.24
C THR A 389 6.39 19.13 28.61
N SER A 390 7.14 19.24 29.72
CA SER A 390 7.65 20.56 30.16
C SER A 390 8.69 21.12 29.18
N SER A 391 9.48 20.27 28.53
CA SER A 391 10.42 20.69 27.50
C SER A 391 9.70 21.22 26.25
N LEU A 392 8.60 20.57 25.83
CA LEU A 392 7.76 21.04 24.74
C LEU A 392 7.10 22.37 25.07
N GLU A 393 6.50 22.53 26.24
CA GLU A 393 5.90 23.81 26.70
C GLU A 393 6.92 24.96 26.66
N TYR A 394 8.17 24.70 27.04
CA TYR A 394 9.23 25.71 27.03
C TYR A 394 9.60 26.22 25.64
N ILE A 395 9.57 25.31 24.62
CA ILE A 395 10.00 25.67 23.26
C ILE A 395 8.86 26.05 22.32
N MET A 396 7.62 25.66 22.64
CA MET A 396 6.43 25.99 21.85
C MET A 396 5.97 27.44 22.02
N THR A 397 5.21 27.94 21.06
CA THR A 397 4.51 29.24 21.13
C THR A 397 3.03 29.03 21.35
N GLU A 398 2.41 29.94 22.14
CA GLU A 398 0.96 29.98 22.34
C GLU A 398 0.25 30.93 21.34
N SER A 399 1.01 31.76 20.62
CA SER A 399 0.47 32.83 19.76
C SER A 399 0.51 32.50 18.26
N GLY A 400 0.99 31.33 17.88
CA GLY A 400 1.10 30.89 16.48
C GLY A 400 1.16 29.38 16.38
N THR A 401 1.27 28.87 15.16
CA THR A 401 1.33 27.44 14.88
C THR A 401 2.73 26.87 15.17
N ASN A 402 2.78 25.79 15.90
CA ASN A 402 4.02 25.02 16.11
C ASN A 402 4.17 23.98 15.00
N ARG A 403 5.04 24.27 14.04
CA ARG A 403 5.35 23.36 12.92
C ARG A 403 6.44 22.41 13.36
N VAL A 404 6.07 21.17 13.62
CA VAL A 404 6.95 20.18 14.22
C VAL A 404 7.42 19.19 13.15
N TYR A 405 8.74 19.09 12.97
CA TYR A 405 9.36 18.08 12.10
C TYR A 405 10.05 17.00 12.93
N ILE A 406 9.71 15.74 12.68
CA ILE A 406 10.33 14.59 13.35
C ILE A 406 11.44 14.04 12.47
N ALA A 407 12.67 14.14 12.93
CA ALA A 407 13.85 13.57 12.28
C ALA A 407 14.28 12.27 12.99
N SER A 408 13.46 11.23 12.85
CA SER A 408 13.72 9.87 13.34
C SER A 408 12.97 8.84 12.50
N ASP A 409 13.53 7.64 12.34
CA ASP A 409 12.92 6.48 11.73
C ASP A 409 12.54 5.38 12.73
N SER A 410 12.70 5.67 14.02
CA SER A 410 12.29 4.80 15.12
C SER A 410 10.78 4.90 15.34
N GLU A 411 10.01 3.86 15.03
CA GLU A 411 8.57 3.85 15.21
C GLU A 411 8.16 4.12 16.66
N ALA A 412 8.86 3.52 17.64
CA ALA A 412 8.57 3.72 19.04
C ALA A 412 8.77 5.18 19.47
N PHE A 413 9.85 5.82 18.99
CA PHE A 413 10.11 7.22 19.28
C PHE A 413 9.09 8.14 18.61
N VAL A 414 8.80 7.92 17.32
CA VAL A 414 7.81 8.72 16.58
C VAL A 414 6.43 8.60 17.23
N ASN A 415 6.03 7.40 17.69
CA ASN A 415 4.78 7.22 18.43
C ASN A 415 4.76 8.05 19.73
N ASP A 416 5.86 8.04 20.49
CA ASP A 416 5.96 8.83 21.72
C ASP A 416 5.87 10.34 21.42
N VAL A 417 6.55 10.83 20.37
CA VAL A 417 6.43 12.23 19.92
C VAL A 417 4.99 12.58 19.59
N VAL A 418 4.32 11.77 18.75
CA VAL A 418 2.94 12.02 18.32
C VAL A 418 1.98 12.07 19.52
N ARG A 419 2.14 11.19 20.50
CA ARG A 419 1.35 11.20 21.74
C ARG A 419 1.59 12.46 22.57
N ASN A 420 2.84 12.90 22.70
CA ASN A 420 3.16 14.15 23.40
C ASN A 420 2.62 15.38 22.69
N LEU A 421 2.64 15.40 21.34
CA LEU A 421 2.03 16.49 20.56
C LEU A 421 0.51 16.54 20.73
N ASN A 422 -0.19 15.40 20.75
CA ASN A 422 -1.62 15.35 21.05
C ASN A 422 -1.93 15.91 22.46
N LEU A 423 -1.03 15.68 23.45
CA LEU A 423 -1.16 16.29 24.77
C LEU A 423 -1.00 17.82 24.71
N MET A 424 -0.10 18.34 23.87
CA MET A 424 0.05 19.80 23.65
C MET A 424 -1.21 20.40 23.01
N ILE A 425 -1.79 19.72 22.01
CA ILE A 425 -3.06 20.15 21.41
C ILE A 425 -4.18 20.19 22.45
N TYR A 426 -4.27 19.20 23.32
CA TYR A 426 -5.21 19.23 24.45
C TYR A 426 -4.99 20.44 25.36
N LYS A 427 -3.73 20.89 25.57
CA LYS A 427 -3.35 22.10 26.31
C LYS A 427 -3.53 23.40 25.50
N LYS A 428 -4.15 23.34 24.31
CA LYS A 428 -4.49 24.47 23.43
C LYS A 428 -3.32 25.08 22.65
N TYR A 429 -2.23 24.34 22.48
CA TYR A 429 -1.22 24.73 21.49
C TYR A 429 -1.71 24.35 20.08
N GLU A 430 -1.49 25.22 19.13
CA GLU A 430 -1.69 24.89 17.71
C GLU A 430 -0.47 24.13 17.21
N VAL A 431 -0.69 22.95 16.62
CA VAL A 431 0.38 22.04 16.17
C VAL A 431 0.07 21.55 14.77
N VAL A 432 1.06 21.62 13.89
CA VAL A 432 1.08 20.92 12.60
C VAL A 432 2.31 20.02 12.56
N LEU A 433 2.08 18.73 12.35
CA LEU A 433 3.14 17.75 12.30
C LEU A 433 3.61 17.51 10.87
N TYR A 434 4.92 17.59 10.65
CA TYR A 434 5.59 17.22 9.43
C TYR A 434 6.47 15.99 9.69
N ALA A 435 6.24 14.92 8.95
CA ALA A 435 6.99 13.68 9.15
C ALA A 435 7.27 12.97 7.82
N PRO A 436 8.33 12.15 7.75
CA PRO A 436 8.62 11.31 6.59
C PRO A 436 7.45 10.40 6.25
N SER A 437 7.24 10.12 4.96
CA SER A 437 6.10 9.38 4.43
C SER A 437 5.96 7.97 5.01
N ARG A 438 7.04 7.38 5.54
CA ARG A 438 7.00 6.06 6.19
C ARG A 438 6.17 6.02 7.47
N ILE A 439 5.88 7.18 8.10
CA ILE A 439 5.05 7.26 9.31
C ILE A 439 3.67 6.61 9.13
N LYS A 440 3.11 6.69 7.92
CA LYS A 440 1.81 6.07 7.59
C LYS A 440 1.80 4.55 7.69
N ASN A 441 2.99 3.91 7.71
CA ASN A 441 3.16 2.46 7.79
C ASN A 441 3.45 1.98 9.21
N TYR A 442 3.48 2.87 10.20
CA TYR A 442 3.69 2.52 11.60
C TYR A 442 2.40 1.98 12.19
N GLU A 443 2.45 0.74 12.68
CA GLU A 443 1.28 0.02 13.19
C GLU A 443 0.89 0.45 14.60
N THR A 444 1.83 1.03 15.35
CA THR A 444 1.62 1.44 16.75
C THR A 444 0.97 2.81 16.89
N ILE A 445 0.85 3.58 15.79
CA ILE A 445 0.27 4.93 15.81
C ILE A 445 -1.15 4.86 15.26
N GLU A 446 -2.11 5.23 16.08
CA GLU A 446 -3.51 5.32 15.66
C GLU A 446 -3.71 6.47 14.65
N VAL A 447 -4.44 6.21 13.56
CA VAL A 447 -4.69 7.17 12.48
C VAL A 447 -5.35 8.45 12.99
N GLU A 448 -6.17 8.38 14.04
CA GLU A 448 -6.76 9.55 14.72
C GLU A 448 -5.70 10.57 15.14
N ASN A 449 -4.55 10.10 15.60
CA ASN A 449 -3.46 10.97 16.03
C ASN A 449 -2.84 11.75 14.86
N PHE A 450 -2.88 11.22 13.65
CA PHE A 450 -2.43 11.91 12.45
C PHE A 450 -3.37 13.06 12.08
N HIS A 451 -4.68 12.85 12.19
CA HIS A 451 -5.67 13.88 11.95
C HIS A 451 -5.60 14.99 13.02
N ASN A 452 -5.50 14.60 14.29
CA ASN A 452 -5.38 15.57 15.39
C ASN A 452 -4.15 16.47 15.26
N THR A 453 -3.03 15.94 14.77
CA THR A 453 -1.79 16.69 14.58
C THR A 453 -1.68 17.34 13.20
N ALA A 454 -2.74 17.32 12.40
CA ALA A 454 -2.74 17.80 11.01
C ALA A 454 -1.50 17.32 10.26
N LEU A 455 -1.25 16.00 10.24
CA LEU A 455 -0.03 15.43 9.69
C LEU A 455 0.16 15.79 8.22
N HIS A 456 1.31 16.38 7.90
CA HIS A 456 1.80 16.67 6.57
C HIS A 456 2.91 15.71 6.18
N ILE A 457 2.79 15.04 5.03
CA ILE A 457 3.83 14.16 4.48
C ILE A 457 4.12 14.49 3.03
N SER A 458 5.40 14.49 2.66
CA SER A 458 5.86 14.48 1.27
C SER A 458 6.26 13.07 0.90
N ALA A 459 5.62 12.50 -0.13
CA ALA A 459 5.78 11.10 -0.50
C ALA A 459 6.13 10.94 -1.99
N GLY A 460 6.95 9.95 -2.31
CA GLY A 460 7.25 9.58 -3.69
C GLY A 460 6.05 8.96 -4.42
N TYR A 461 5.08 8.45 -3.67
CA TYR A 461 3.82 7.91 -4.22
C TYR A 461 2.67 8.02 -3.20
N HIS A 462 1.47 8.14 -3.72
CA HIS A 462 0.22 8.08 -2.97
C HIS A 462 -0.92 7.69 -3.91
N ILE A 463 -1.79 6.78 -3.50
CA ILE A 463 -2.96 6.38 -4.27
C ILE A 463 -4.17 7.12 -3.69
N ASP A 464 -4.78 7.98 -4.51
CA ASP A 464 -6.05 8.60 -4.18
C ASP A 464 -7.19 7.75 -4.74
N TYR A 465 -7.82 6.96 -3.88
CA TYR A 465 -8.92 6.07 -4.27
C TYR A 465 -10.20 6.82 -4.71
N ASN A 466 -10.27 8.14 -4.53
CA ASN A 466 -11.34 8.98 -5.05
C ASN A 466 -11.06 9.50 -6.48
N ASP A 467 -9.82 9.37 -6.98
CA ASP A 467 -9.49 9.73 -8.37
C ASP A 467 -10.22 8.79 -9.35
N PRO A 468 -11.05 9.31 -10.27
CA PRO A 468 -11.77 8.48 -11.26
C PRO A 468 -10.84 7.57 -12.08
N ARG A 469 -9.60 7.99 -12.37
CA ARG A 469 -8.60 7.18 -13.09
C ARG A 469 -8.16 5.97 -12.26
N VAL A 470 -8.01 6.15 -10.94
CA VAL A 470 -7.71 5.06 -10.01
C VAL A 470 -8.87 4.09 -9.95
N GLN A 471 -10.11 4.58 -9.86
CA GLN A 471 -11.31 3.74 -9.85
C GLN A 471 -11.45 2.93 -11.15
N GLU A 472 -11.20 3.54 -12.30
CA GLU A 472 -11.21 2.86 -13.59
C GLU A 472 -10.13 1.75 -13.65
N PHE A 473 -8.91 2.05 -13.20
CA PHE A 473 -7.84 1.05 -13.11
C PHE A 473 -8.22 -0.12 -12.20
N LEU A 474 -8.79 0.15 -11.02
CA LEU A 474 -9.26 -0.89 -10.09
C LEU A 474 -10.29 -1.81 -10.73
N LEU A 475 -11.28 -1.25 -11.45
CA LEU A 475 -12.30 -2.04 -12.14
C LEU A 475 -11.68 -2.94 -13.23
N LYS A 476 -10.77 -2.40 -14.04
CA LYS A 476 -10.05 -3.17 -15.07
C LYS A 476 -9.19 -4.28 -14.45
N TYR A 477 -8.42 -3.94 -13.42
CA TYR A 477 -7.53 -4.90 -12.78
C TYR A 477 -8.30 -6.06 -12.15
N ARG A 478 -9.38 -5.77 -11.42
CA ARG A 478 -10.28 -6.78 -10.83
C ARG A 478 -10.92 -7.67 -11.90
N ALA A 479 -11.34 -7.08 -13.02
CA ALA A 479 -11.95 -7.82 -14.12
C ALA A 479 -10.96 -8.79 -14.80
N LEU A 480 -9.68 -8.40 -14.91
CA LEU A 480 -8.65 -9.20 -15.57
C LEU A 480 -8.06 -10.28 -14.64
N TYR A 481 -7.81 -9.93 -13.39
CA TYR A 481 -7.02 -10.78 -12.48
C TYR A 481 -7.81 -11.35 -11.30
N ASN A 482 -9.05 -10.91 -11.10
CA ASN A 482 -9.94 -11.35 -9.99
C ASN A 482 -9.30 -11.18 -8.59
N THR A 483 -8.49 -10.12 -8.43
CA THR A 483 -7.81 -9.76 -7.19
C THR A 483 -7.65 -8.24 -7.08
N GLU A 484 -7.27 -7.76 -5.89
CA GLU A 484 -6.96 -6.34 -5.67
C GLU A 484 -5.53 -6.02 -6.09
N PRO A 485 -5.29 -4.89 -6.80
CA PRO A 485 -3.93 -4.46 -7.11
C PRO A 485 -3.22 -3.95 -5.86
N THR A 486 -1.97 -4.35 -5.67
CA THR A 486 -1.08 -3.74 -4.68
C THR A 486 -0.45 -2.46 -5.23
N GLN A 487 0.27 -1.72 -4.37
CA GLN A 487 1.08 -0.56 -4.81
C GLN A 487 2.03 -0.88 -5.98
N PHE A 488 2.47 -2.15 -6.10
CA PHE A 488 3.36 -2.56 -7.19
C PHE A 488 2.63 -2.64 -8.55
N ALA A 489 1.36 -3.02 -8.55
CA ALA A 489 0.54 -2.98 -9.77
C ALA A 489 0.35 -1.55 -10.28
N PHE A 490 0.08 -0.60 -9.39
CA PHE A 490 0.02 0.82 -9.73
C PHE A 490 1.35 1.34 -10.26
N GLN A 491 2.49 0.92 -9.66
CA GLN A 491 3.82 1.32 -10.12
C GLN A 491 4.11 0.79 -11.52
N GLY A 492 3.78 -0.47 -11.78
CA GLY A 492 3.95 -1.09 -13.08
C GLY A 492 3.12 -0.39 -14.17
N TYR A 493 1.86 -0.08 -13.85
CA TYR A 493 1.00 0.69 -14.73
C TYR A 493 1.55 2.07 -15.03
N ASP A 494 1.90 2.83 -13.99
CA ASP A 494 2.38 4.20 -14.11
C ASP A 494 3.64 4.27 -14.97
N LEU A 495 4.62 3.40 -14.72
CA LEU A 495 5.88 3.37 -15.46
C LEU A 495 5.66 2.94 -16.91
N ALA A 496 4.99 1.82 -17.15
CA ALA A 496 4.78 1.33 -18.51
C ALA A 496 4.02 2.37 -19.33
N LYS A 497 2.92 2.90 -18.82
CA LYS A 497 2.11 3.92 -19.52
C LYS A 497 2.93 5.16 -19.86
N TYR A 498 3.60 5.75 -18.86
CA TYR A 498 4.37 6.98 -19.03
C TYR A 498 5.47 6.83 -20.09
N PHE A 499 6.27 5.75 -20.01
CA PHE A 499 7.38 5.57 -20.92
C PHE A 499 6.96 5.13 -22.33
N ILE A 500 5.87 4.35 -22.45
CA ILE A 500 5.28 4.02 -23.76
C ILE A 500 4.75 5.31 -24.43
N GLU A 501 4.02 6.16 -23.70
CA GLU A 501 3.52 7.45 -24.22
C GLU A 501 4.67 8.36 -24.69
N LEU A 502 5.76 8.44 -23.90
CA LEU A 502 6.92 9.24 -24.26
C LEU A 502 7.61 8.70 -25.53
N ALA A 503 7.88 7.38 -25.57
CA ALA A 503 8.53 6.75 -26.71
C ALA A 503 7.66 6.84 -27.96
N ALA A 504 6.35 6.65 -27.85
CA ALA A 504 5.41 6.81 -28.95
C ALA A 504 5.41 8.24 -29.52
N LYS A 505 5.46 9.24 -28.63
CA LYS A 505 5.38 10.67 -29.01
C LYS A 505 6.67 11.20 -29.60
N TYR A 506 7.82 10.80 -29.06
CA TYR A 506 9.12 11.42 -29.40
C TYR A 506 10.10 10.47 -30.12
N GLY A 507 9.72 9.20 -30.31
CA GLY A 507 10.57 8.18 -30.94
C GLY A 507 11.92 8.06 -30.22
N ASN A 508 12.99 7.85 -30.95
CA ASN A 508 14.35 7.64 -30.41
C ASN A 508 14.92 8.82 -29.59
N ARG A 509 14.22 9.96 -29.48
CA ARG A 509 14.66 11.16 -28.74
C ARG A 509 13.92 11.36 -27.44
N TRP A 510 13.12 10.40 -27.00
CA TRP A 510 12.27 10.53 -25.82
C TRP A 510 13.05 10.81 -24.53
N THR A 511 14.27 10.24 -24.36
CA THR A 511 15.11 10.48 -23.19
C THR A 511 15.46 11.95 -22.98
N GLY A 512 15.77 12.69 -24.08
CA GLY A 512 16.03 14.13 -24.05
C GLY A 512 14.78 15.00 -23.82
N LYS A 513 13.58 14.38 -23.64
CA LYS A 513 12.32 15.07 -23.38
C LYS A 513 11.78 14.84 -21.96
N LEU A 514 12.53 14.14 -21.13
CA LEU A 514 12.13 13.82 -19.76
C LEU A 514 11.90 15.08 -18.90
N GLU A 515 12.78 16.09 -19.01
CA GLU A 515 12.63 17.32 -18.22
C GLU A 515 11.42 18.17 -18.64
N ASP A 516 11.01 18.06 -19.92
CA ASP A 516 9.85 18.76 -20.49
C ASP A 516 8.52 18.00 -20.32
N SER A 517 8.55 16.80 -19.75
CA SER A 517 7.42 15.86 -19.76
C SER A 517 6.99 15.47 -18.34
N GLU A 518 6.57 16.45 -17.54
CA GLU A 518 5.98 16.19 -16.23
C GLU A 518 4.61 15.51 -16.35
N ALA A 519 4.33 14.48 -15.52
CA ALA A 519 3.05 13.79 -15.51
C ALA A 519 2.64 13.35 -14.11
N SER A 520 1.35 13.54 -13.79
CA SER A 520 0.72 12.98 -12.59
C SER A 520 -0.03 11.71 -13.00
N MET A 521 0.50 10.56 -12.62
CA MET A 521 -0.03 9.23 -12.89
C MET A 521 -1.00 8.77 -11.78
N LEU A 522 -1.32 7.48 -11.67
CA LEU A 522 -2.25 6.97 -10.66
C LEU A 522 -1.71 7.15 -9.24
N GLN A 523 -0.47 6.69 -8.99
CA GLN A 523 0.15 6.82 -7.66
C GLN A 523 1.39 7.71 -7.63
N SER A 524 2.06 7.94 -8.79
CA SER A 524 3.34 8.63 -8.88
C SER A 524 3.20 9.98 -9.59
N THR A 525 4.12 10.90 -9.28
CA THR A 525 4.34 12.11 -10.08
C THR A 525 5.73 12.00 -10.70
N PHE A 526 5.81 12.04 -12.02
CA PHE A 526 7.07 12.01 -12.73
C PHE A 526 7.48 13.42 -13.14
N ARG A 527 8.57 13.88 -12.53
CA ARG A 527 9.24 15.14 -12.81
C ARG A 527 10.73 14.87 -12.82
N PHE A 528 11.26 14.52 -13.98
CA PHE A 528 12.66 14.17 -14.11
C PHE A 528 13.56 15.39 -14.18
N ARG A 529 14.74 15.30 -13.58
CA ARG A 529 15.82 16.30 -13.68
C ARG A 529 17.14 15.59 -13.95
N LYS A 530 17.99 16.24 -14.71
CA LYS A 530 19.32 15.75 -15.04
C LYS A 530 20.17 15.61 -13.78
N ALA A 531 20.86 14.48 -13.61
CA ALA A 531 21.81 14.23 -12.53
C ALA A 531 23.22 14.65 -12.96
N GLY A 532 23.51 15.93 -12.92
CA GLY A 532 24.76 16.48 -13.45
C GLY A 532 24.92 16.18 -14.95
N GLU A 533 26.06 15.61 -15.34
CA GLU A 533 26.32 15.14 -16.71
C GLU A 533 25.78 13.71 -16.97
N GLY A 534 25.21 13.07 -15.95
CA GLY A 534 24.73 11.69 -16.03
C GLY A 534 23.32 11.53 -16.59
N GLY A 535 22.53 10.63 -16.00
CA GLY A 535 21.15 10.32 -16.37
C GLY A 535 20.11 11.23 -15.73
N TYR A 536 18.98 10.66 -15.34
CA TYR A 536 17.85 11.42 -14.82
C TYR A 536 17.35 10.86 -13.48
N ILE A 537 16.93 11.75 -12.59
CA ILE A 537 16.34 11.42 -11.30
C ILE A 537 14.93 12.03 -11.24
N ASN A 538 13.96 11.24 -10.83
CA ASN A 538 12.61 11.76 -10.54
C ASN A 538 12.65 12.63 -9.28
N THR A 539 12.13 13.85 -9.39
CA THR A 539 11.97 14.80 -8.28
C THR A 539 10.50 15.05 -7.95
N GLY A 540 9.60 14.31 -8.60
CA GLY A 540 8.16 14.42 -8.35
C GLY A 540 7.80 13.86 -6.98
N VAL A 541 7.02 14.63 -6.22
CA VAL A 541 6.47 14.25 -4.91
C VAL A 541 4.97 14.48 -4.88
N ARG A 542 4.32 13.87 -3.90
CA ARG A 542 2.92 14.10 -3.54
C ARG A 542 2.86 14.58 -2.11
N ARG A 543 2.33 15.78 -1.92
CA ARG A 543 2.08 16.36 -0.59
C ARG A 543 0.70 15.94 -0.12
N ILE A 544 0.63 15.32 1.04
CA ILE A 544 -0.58 14.76 1.62
C ILE A 544 -0.79 15.36 3.00
N VAL A 545 -2.02 15.76 3.29
CA VAL A 545 -2.46 16.31 4.58
C VAL A 545 -3.56 15.43 5.16
N TYR A 546 -3.45 15.15 6.44
CA TYR A 546 -4.50 14.55 7.26
C TYR A 546 -5.32 15.67 7.90
N GLU A 547 -6.45 16.02 7.28
CA GLU A 547 -7.33 17.09 7.74
C GLU A 547 -8.34 16.57 8.77
N ASP A 548 -8.98 17.51 9.48
CA ASP A 548 -10.10 17.21 10.35
C ASP A 548 -11.22 16.46 9.60
N GLY A 549 -12.03 15.69 10.34
CA GLY A 549 -13.14 14.95 9.75
C GLY A 549 -12.73 13.70 8.98
N TRP A 550 -11.53 13.15 9.24
CA TRP A 550 -11.00 11.92 8.64
C TRP A 550 -10.72 12.03 7.14
N VAL A 551 -10.44 13.23 6.68
CA VAL A 551 -10.09 13.48 5.28
C VAL A 551 -8.57 13.37 5.11
N VAL A 552 -8.13 12.54 4.18
CA VAL A 552 -6.75 12.52 3.70
C VAL A 552 -6.74 13.11 2.30
N LYS A 553 -6.04 14.23 2.13
CA LYS A 553 -6.08 15.02 0.92
C LYS A 553 -4.70 15.17 0.29
N ARG A 554 -4.63 14.94 -1.00
CA ARG A 554 -3.46 15.33 -1.78
C ARG A 554 -3.57 16.82 -2.13
N VAL A 555 -2.58 17.62 -1.73
CA VAL A 555 -2.54 19.07 -1.98
C VAL A 555 -1.60 19.46 -3.12
N ARG A 556 -0.69 18.56 -3.54
CA ARG A 556 0.20 18.74 -4.71
C ARG A 556 0.57 17.41 -5.36
#